data_5ba0c22eeb155f6c72a721334454a513
#
_entry.id   5ba0c22eeb155f6c72a721334454a513
#
_cell.length_a   1.000
_cell.length_b   1.000
_cell.length_c   1.000
_cell.angle_alpha   90.00
_cell.angle_beta   90.00
_cell.angle_gamma   90.00
#
_symmetry.space_group_name_H-M   'P 1'
#
loop_
_entity.id
_entity.type
_entity.pdbx_description
1 polymer ?
#
loop_
_entity_poly.entity_id
_entity_poly.type
_entity_poly.pdbx_seq_one_letter_code
_entity_poly.pdbx_strand_id
1 'polypeptide(L)'
;PPDVSMRVMDDYIESFRLSDSKLVGLQEEVNDILSSVRNPDEVSTIESLRAYFDQIIGMQVRTELSMDNLRADFSKFQQVLPLRKKGFASLRKRSDLKELGMGEDTFRDRDLDNLMEELNSTINGVSSSLRVFYQNLDQWDDESESLPLDIIRGRLSALLNGFSGTLLELSLVKASARLESIIMEEVMISPKDSTEVASSYRMDWKNNRAALVNVWRKADLAKEDLKSDLDLVLSGDLGSDSMGAGQFESDESRIRVGIEVDTPLSKVRE
;
A
#
# COMPACT_ATOMS: atom_id res chain seq x y z
N PRO A 1 -3.78 27.65 -2.21
CA PRO A 1 -3.46 26.42 -1.52
C PRO A 1 -2.13 26.64 -0.84
N PRO A 2 -2.01 26.38 0.47
CA PRO A 2 -0.72 26.40 1.10
C PRO A 2 0.11 25.32 0.40
N ASP A 3 1.24 25.74 -0.08
CA ASP A 3 2.29 24.86 -0.59
C ASP A 3 2.81 24.06 0.64
N VAL A 4 2.05 23.04 0.99
CA VAL A 4 2.49 22.06 1.99
C VAL A 4 3.63 21.35 1.32
N SER A 5 4.84 21.82 1.64
CA SER A 5 6.06 21.35 1.01
C SER A 5 6.04 19.81 1.07
N MET A 6 6.29 19.16 -0.07
CA MET A 6 6.41 17.69 -0.17
C MET A 6 7.31 17.14 0.93
N ARG A 7 8.27 17.92 1.43
CA ARG A 7 9.15 17.56 2.55
C ARG A 7 8.43 17.25 3.85
N VAL A 8 7.42 18.04 4.22
CA VAL A 8 6.62 17.75 5.45
C VAL A 8 5.82 16.47 5.26
N MET A 9 5.38 16.19 4.04
CA MET A 9 4.65 14.97 3.70
C MET A 9 5.59 13.75 3.67
N ASP A 10 6.81 13.91 3.21
CA ASP A 10 7.83 12.84 3.20
C ASP A 10 8.29 12.50 4.63
N ASP A 11 8.56 13.49 5.48
CA ASP A 11 8.88 13.29 6.90
C ASP A 11 7.71 12.63 7.65
N TYR A 12 6.48 13.01 7.31
CA TYR A 12 5.27 12.41 7.88
C TYR A 12 5.10 10.96 7.41
N ILE A 13 5.29 10.69 6.12
CA ILE A 13 5.25 9.33 5.55
C ILE A 13 6.37 8.46 6.12
N GLU A 14 7.58 8.98 6.29
CA GLU A 14 8.68 8.23 6.94
C GLU A 14 8.35 7.85 8.38
N SER A 15 7.67 8.73 9.12
CA SER A 15 7.24 8.42 10.49
C SER A 15 6.24 7.26 10.56
N PHE A 16 5.49 6.98 9.48
CA PHE A 16 4.57 5.85 9.35
C PHE A 16 5.19 4.60 8.71
N ARG A 17 6.44 4.66 8.27
CA ARG A 17 7.12 3.45 7.77
C ARG A 17 7.32 2.47 8.92
N LEU A 18 6.66 1.33 8.83
CA LEU A 18 6.80 0.24 9.79
C LEU A 18 8.18 -0.44 9.66
N SER A 19 8.72 -0.51 8.44
CA SER A 19 10.05 -1.08 8.18
C SER A 19 11.14 -0.06 8.49
N ASP A 20 12.17 -0.50 9.23
CA ASP A 20 13.38 0.26 9.47
C ASP A 20 14.44 -0.11 8.44
N SER A 21 14.73 0.79 7.51
CA SER A 21 15.74 0.57 6.46
C SER A 21 17.14 0.27 7.02
N LYS A 22 17.47 0.79 8.22
CA LYS A 22 18.74 0.53 8.90
C LYS A 22 18.82 -0.91 9.40
N LEU A 23 17.71 -1.45 9.94
CA LEU A 23 17.66 -2.85 10.36
C LEU A 23 17.65 -3.80 9.17
N VAL A 24 16.99 -3.44 8.09
CA VAL A 24 17.04 -4.23 6.84
C VAL A 24 18.47 -4.29 6.31
N GLY A 25 19.18 -3.15 6.25
CA GLY A 25 20.59 -3.12 5.84
C GLY A 25 21.49 -3.96 6.75
N LEU A 26 21.26 -3.94 8.10
CA LEU A 26 22.00 -4.81 9.02
C LEU A 26 21.72 -6.29 8.77
N GLN A 27 20.48 -6.67 8.47
CA GLN A 27 20.12 -8.05 8.14
C GLN A 27 20.78 -8.52 6.85
N GLU A 28 20.82 -7.69 5.82
CA GLU A 28 21.50 -7.97 4.57
C GLU A 28 22.99 -8.18 4.82
N GLU A 29 23.65 -7.28 5.53
CA GLU A 29 25.08 -7.43 5.90
C GLU A 29 25.36 -8.72 6.68
N VAL A 30 24.52 -9.08 7.65
CA VAL A 30 24.67 -10.33 8.40
C VAL A 30 24.50 -11.56 7.51
N ASN A 31 23.54 -11.52 6.57
CA ASN A 31 23.32 -12.61 5.63
C ASN A 31 24.48 -12.75 4.64
N ASP A 32 25.06 -11.65 4.19
CA ASP A 32 26.24 -11.65 3.32
C ASP A 32 27.45 -12.26 4.05
N ILE A 33 27.73 -11.84 5.28
CA ILE A 33 28.77 -12.43 6.11
C ILE A 33 28.52 -13.92 6.35
N LEU A 34 27.27 -14.30 6.64
CA LEU A 34 26.89 -15.69 6.87
C LEU A 34 27.13 -16.56 5.62
N SER A 35 26.82 -16.04 4.43
CA SER A 35 27.06 -16.73 3.17
C SER A 35 28.54 -16.90 2.91
N SER A 36 29.36 -15.88 3.14
CA SER A 36 30.82 -15.92 2.98
C SER A 36 31.48 -16.86 3.99
N VAL A 37 31.06 -16.83 5.27
CA VAL A 37 31.58 -17.72 6.31
C VAL A 37 31.27 -19.20 6.01
N ARG A 38 30.13 -19.49 5.36
CA ARG A 38 29.76 -20.85 4.95
C ARG A 38 30.54 -21.35 3.74
N ASN A 39 31.09 -20.46 2.95
CA ASN A 39 31.83 -20.80 1.75
C ASN A 39 33.31 -21.14 2.12
N PRO A 40 33.77 -22.41 1.99
CA PRO A 40 35.14 -22.78 2.32
C PRO A 40 36.21 -22.08 1.46
N ASP A 41 35.83 -21.67 0.24
CA ASP A 41 36.77 -21.02 -0.69
C ASP A 41 37.05 -19.56 -0.30
N GLU A 42 36.08 -18.89 0.34
CA GLU A 42 36.22 -17.51 0.79
C GLU A 42 36.94 -17.43 2.16
N VAL A 43 36.71 -18.40 3.03
CA VAL A 43 37.29 -18.44 4.38
C VAL A 43 38.23 -19.63 4.51
N SER A 44 39.43 -19.43 4.04
CA SER A 44 40.50 -20.45 4.07
C SER A 44 41.51 -20.27 5.23
N THR A 45 41.50 -19.11 5.91
CA THR A 45 42.44 -18.78 6.99
C THR A 45 41.73 -18.17 8.19
N ILE A 46 42.37 -18.25 9.37
CA ILE A 46 41.87 -17.61 10.60
C ILE A 46 41.85 -16.09 10.45
N GLU A 47 42.79 -15.51 9.71
CA GLU A 47 42.86 -14.09 9.48
C GLU A 47 41.64 -13.57 8.65
N SER A 48 41.19 -14.37 7.66
CA SER A 48 39.97 -14.02 6.92
C SER A 48 38.72 -14.05 7.81
N LEU A 49 38.67 -14.96 8.78
CA LEU A 49 37.60 -15.01 9.79
C LEU A 49 37.66 -13.78 10.71
N ARG A 50 38.83 -13.36 11.16
CA ARG A 50 38.97 -12.17 12.02
C ARG A 50 38.41 -10.89 11.35
N ALA A 51 38.61 -10.72 10.06
CA ALA A 51 38.05 -9.60 9.35
C ALA A 51 36.50 -9.56 9.45
N TYR A 52 35.82 -10.71 9.45
CA TYR A 52 34.37 -10.76 9.68
C TYR A 52 33.99 -10.48 11.13
N PHE A 53 34.80 -10.88 12.10
CA PHE A 53 34.60 -10.52 13.52
C PHE A 53 34.58 -9.00 13.69
N ASP A 54 35.57 -8.30 13.13
CA ASP A 54 35.65 -6.83 13.20
C ASP A 54 34.43 -6.17 12.57
N GLN A 55 33.91 -6.72 11.46
CA GLN A 55 32.69 -6.23 10.83
C GLN A 55 31.48 -6.43 11.75
N ILE A 56 31.35 -7.60 12.38
CA ILE A 56 30.23 -7.90 13.27
C ILE A 56 30.27 -7.03 14.53
N ILE A 57 31.47 -6.82 15.10
CA ILE A 57 31.65 -5.88 16.22
C ILE A 57 31.23 -4.46 15.80
N GLY A 58 31.60 -4.03 14.59
CA GLY A 58 31.16 -2.75 14.02
C GLY A 58 29.65 -2.58 13.88
N MET A 59 28.89 -3.68 13.84
CA MET A 59 27.42 -3.65 13.82
C MET A 59 26.81 -3.37 15.20
N GLN A 60 27.55 -3.57 16.29
CA GLN A 60 27.05 -3.40 17.67
C GLN A 60 26.45 -2.01 17.88
N VAL A 61 27.20 -0.95 17.53
CA VAL A 61 26.75 0.44 17.73
C VAL A 61 25.45 0.72 16.99
N ARG A 62 25.31 0.19 15.76
CA ARG A 62 24.08 0.37 14.95
C ARG A 62 22.90 -0.40 15.53
N THR A 63 23.16 -1.58 16.09
CA THR A 63 22.14 -2.40 16.74
C THR A 63 21.68 -1.77 18.06
N GLU A 64 22.61 -1.26 18.87
CA GLU A 64 22.31 -0.54 20.11
C GLU A 64 21.49 0.72 19.82
N LEU A 65 21.84 1.52 18.80
CA LEU A 65 21.06 2.66 18.36
C LEU A 65 19.63 2.27 17.94
N SER A 66 19.47 1.12 17.29
CA SER A 66 18.16 0.61 16.90
C SER A 66 17.34 0.18 18.12
N MET A 67 17.98 -0.40 19.14
CA MET A 67 17.35 -0.72 20.43
C MET A 67 16.91 0.54 21.19
N ASP A 68 17.73 1.59 21.19
CA ASP A 68 17.37 2.85 21.84
C ASP A 68 16.20 3.53 21.15
N ASN A 69 16.14 3.49 19.82
CA ASN A 69 15.00 3.95 19.06
C ASN A 69 13.73 3.13 19.37
N LEU A 70 13.84 1.81 19.51
CA LEU A 70 12.74 0.95 19.93
C LEU A 70 12.22 1.34 21.33
N ARG A 71 13.11 1.58 22.28
CA ARG A 71 12.75 2.03 23.65
C ARG A 71 12.04 3.38 23.62
N ALA A 72 12.48 4.29 22.74
CA ALA A 72 11.83 5.57 22.53
C ALA A 72 10.42 5.43 21.95
N ASP A 73 10.24 4.56 20.94
CA ASP A 73 8.94 4.26 20.34
C ASP A 73 7.99 3.59 21.36
N PHE A 74 8.50 2.67 22.18
CA PHE A 74 7.74 2.06 23.27
C PHE A 74 7.34 3.08 24.35
N SER A 75 8.24 4.02 24.70
CA SER A 75 7.90 5.10 25.63
C SER A 75 6.77 6.00 25.09
N LYS A 76 6.77 6.29 23.79
CA LYS A 76 5.65 7.00 23.13
C LYS A 76 4.36 6.20 23.26
N PHE A 77 4.39 4.89 23.00
CA PHE A 77 3.21 4.03 23.18
C PHE A 77 2.67 4.11 24.60
N GLN A 78 3.53 4.04 25.62
CA GLN A 78 3.12 4.20 27.02
C GLN A 78 2.43 5.54 27.31
N GLN A 79 2.91 6.62 26.69
CA GLN A 79 2.30 7.96 26.83
C GLN A 79 0.93 8.04 26.14
N VAL A 80 0.76 7.34 25.04
CA VAL A 80 -0.47 7.31 24.23
C VAL A 80 -1.53 6.37 24.83
N LEU A 81 -1.13 5.36 25.58
CA LEU A 81 -2.00 4.33 26.13
C LEU A 81 -3.25 4.87 26.85
N PRO A 82 -3.16 5.90 27.73
CA PRO A 82 -4.34 6.47 28.37
C PRO A 82 -5.33 7.11 27.38
N LEU A 83 -4.82 7.71 26.31
CA LEU A 83 -5.64 8.31 25.25
C LEU A 83 -6.36 7.24 24.46
N ARG A 84 -5.68 6.14 24.11
CA ARG A 84 -6.28 4.98 23.43
C ARG A 84 -7.38 4.33 24.28
N LYS A 85 -7.16 4.16 25.58
CA LYS A 85 -8.19 3.65 26.50
C LYS A 85 -9.43 4.57 26.54
N LYS A 86 -9.24 5.89 26.52
CA LYS A 86 -10.36 6.84 26.40
C LYS A 86 -11.08 6.68 25.04
N GLY A 87 -10.34 6.51 23.95
CA GLY A 87 -10.89 6.23 22.63
C GLY A 87 -11.72 4.94 22.63
N PHE A 88 -11.20 3.84 23.19
CA PHE A 88 -11.94 2.58 23.33
C PHE A 88 -13.22 2.76 24.15
N ALA A 89 -13.17 3.53 25.25
CA ALA A 89 -14.36 3.82 26.05
C ALA A 89 -15.42 4.63 25.26
N SER A 90 -15.01 5.53 24.35
CA SER A 90 -15.92 6.26 23.48
C SER A 90 -16.51 5.35 22.38
N LEU A 91 -15.69 4.49 21.78
CA LEU A 91 -16.13 3.53 20.75
C LEU A 91 -17.14 2.53 21.29
N ARG A 92 -16.93 2.01 22.51
CA ARG A 92 -17.89 1.11 23.19
C ARG A 92 -19.29 1.72 23.36
N LYS A 93 -19.41 3.04 23.40
CA LYS A 93 -20.70 3.75 23.54
C LYS A 93 -21.43 3.97 22.22
N ARG A 94 -20.78 3.72 21.09
CA ARG A 94 -21.35 3.95 19.75
C ARG A 94 -22.27 2.79 19.35
N SER A 95 -23.52 3.11 19.02
CA SER A 95 -24.52 2.11 18.62
C SER A 95 -24.29 1.57 17.19
N ASP A 96 -23.69 2.36 16.32
CA ASP A 96 -23.39 2.01 14.92
C ASP A 96 -22.36 0.87 14.79
N LEU A 97 -21.46 0.72 15.77
CA LEU A 97 -20.47 -0.37 15.79
C LEU A 97 -21.13 -1.75 16.02
N LYS A 98 -22.24 -1.79 16.74
CA LYS A 98 -23.02 -3.03 16.94
C LYS A 98 -23.64 -3.51 15.63
N GLU A 99 -24.06 -2.59 14.76
CA GLU A 99 -24.59 -2.91 13.43
C GLU A 99 -23.50 -3.46 12.50
N LEU A 100 -22.23 -3.10 12.72
CA LEU A 100 -21.07 -3.62 12.01
C LEU A 100 -20.55 -4.97 12.56
N GLY A 101 -21.24 -5.57 13.53
CA GLY A 101 -20.84 -6.83 14.16
C GLY A 101 -19.67 -6.69 15.15
N MET A 102 -19.28 -5.46 15.51
CA MET A 102 -18.26 -5.19 16.52
C MET A 102 -18.91 -5.16 17.91
N GLY A 103 -18.77 -6.25 18.65
CA GLY A 103 -19.27 -6.37 20.02
C GLY A 103 -18.47 -5.54 21.03
N GLU A 104 -19.00 -5.44 22.25
CA GLU A 104 -18.32 -4.77 23.37
C GLU A 104 -16.95 -5.40 23.70
N ASP A 105 -16.77 -6.65 23.29
CA ASP A 105 -15.55 -7.43 23.48
C ASP A 105 -14.40 -7.02 22.55
N THR A 106 -14.67 -6.23 21.51
CA THR A 106 -13.64 -5.82 20.52
C THR A 106 -12.72 -4.72 21.03
N PHE A 107 -13.14 -3.94 22.02
CA PHE A 107 -12.39 -2.77 22.52
C PHE A 107 -12.19 -2.85 24.04
N ARG A 108 -11.41 -3.84 24.50
CA ARG A 108 -11.12 -4.03 25.93
C ARG A 108 -9.85 -3.31 26.33
N ASP A 109 -9.91 -2.59 27.44
CA ASP A 109 -8.71 -1.93 28.00
C ASP A 109 -7.64 -2.95 28.39
N ARG A 110 -8.07 -4.14 28.84
CA ARG A 110 -7.18 -5.25 29.21
C ARG A 110 -6.32 -5.73 28.05
N ASP A 111 -6.83 -5.69 26.82
CA ASP A 111 -6.06 -6.13 25.66
C ASP A 111 -4.90 -5.18 25.36
N LEU A 112 -5.10 -3.87 25.61
CA LEU A 112 -4.03 -2.88 25.53
C LEU A 112 -2.97 -3.05 26.64
N ASP A 113 -3.40 -3.42 27.85
CA ASP A 113 -2.47 -3.68 28.96
C ASP A 113 -1.66 -4.95 28.70
N ASN A 114 -2.30 -6.02 28.25
CA ASN A 114 -1.63 -7.26 27.86
C ASN A 114 -0.61 -7.01 26.73
N LEU A 115 -0.99 -6.25 25.72
CA LEU A 115 -0.11 -5.90 24.61
C LEU A 115 1.12 -5.10 25.09
N MET A 116 0.90 -4.17 26.03
CA MET A 116 2.02 -3.41 26.61
C MET A 116 2.98 -4.31 27.39
N GLU A 117 2.45 -5.26 28.17
CA GLU A 117 3.27 -6.23 28.92
C GLU A 117 4.04 -7.17 27.96
N GLU A 118 3.39 -7.66 26.91
CA GLU A 118 3.98 -8.50 25.88
C GLU A 118 5.12 -7.78 25.15
N LEU A 119 4.88 -6.56 24.68
CA LEU A 119 5.91 -5.74 24.04
C LEU A 119 7.10 -5.49 24.97
N ASN A 120 6.84 -5.12 26.22
CA ASN A 120 7.91 -4.90 27.20
C ASN A 120 8.73 -6.18 27.45
N SER A 121 8.08 -7.32 27.60
CA SER A 121 8.72 -8.62 27.76
C SER A 121 9.61 -8.96 26.55
N THR A 122 9.08 -8.75 25.33
CA THR A 122 9.80 -9.03 24.09
C THR A 122 11.00 -8.09 23.91
N ILE A 123 10.85 -6.79 24.22
CA ILE A 123 11.98 -5.82 24.21
C ILE A 123 13.11 -6.27 25.15
N ASN A 124 12.76 -6.73 26.34
CA ASN A 124 13.74 -7.24 27.29
C ASN A 124 14.39 -8.54 26.81
N GLY A 125 13.61 -9.42 26.18
CA GLY A 125 14.11 -10.65 25.55
C GLY A 125 15.14 -10.35 24.46
N VAL A 126 14.79 -9.49 23.49
CA VAL A 126 15.69 -9.05 22.41
C VAL A 126 16.97 -8.42 22.97
N SER A 127 16.83 -7.51 23.97
CA SER A 127 17.97 -6.88 24.62
C SER A 127 18.91 -7.90 25.28
N SER A 128 18.34 -8.91 25.92
CA SER A 128 19.10 -10.01 26.53
C SER A 128 19.81 -10.87 25.49
N SER A 129 19.12 -11.23 24.40
CA SER A 129 19.67 -12.03 23.30
C SER A 129 20.85 -11.32 22.63
N LEU A 130 20.71 -10.01 22.37
CA LEU A 130 21.80 -9.20 21.81
C LEU A 130 23.01 -9.17 22.74
N ARG A 131 22.80 -8.97 24.04
CA ARG A 131 23.89 -8.98 25.01
C ARG A 131 24.61 -10.32 25.05
N VAL A 132 23.87 -11.43 25.08
CA VAL A 132 24.44 -12.77 25.06
C VAL A 132 25.21 -13.02 23.75
N PHE A 133 24.68 -12.54 22.62
CA PHE A 133 25.36 -12.66 21.35
C PHE A 133 26.73 -11.96 21.37
N TYR A 134 26.82 -10.70 21.80
CA TYR A 134 28.09 -9.97 21.86
C TYR A 134 29.06 -10.55 22.91
N GLN A 135 28.56 -11.02 24.06
CA GLN A 135 29.39 -11.71 25.06
C GLN A 135 29.98 -13.01 24.48
N ASN A 136 29.18 -13.77 23.74
CA ASN A 136 29.68 -14.97 23.08
C ASN A 136 30.69 -14.64 21.97
N LEU A 137 30.51 -13.53 21.28
CA LEU A 137 31.44 -13.10 20.25
C LEU A 137 32.79 -12.70 20.87
N ASP A 138 32.81 -11.93 21.97
CA ASP A 138 34.04 -11.57 22.68
C ASP A 138 34.80 -12.79 23.18
N GLN A 139 34.12 -13.76 23.83
CA GLN A 139 34.74 -15.00 24.28
C GLN A 139 35.34 -15.82 23.12
N TRP A 140 34.79 -15.68 21.98
CA TRP A 140 35.16 -16.41 20.78
C TRP A 140 36.44 -15.89 20.14
N ASP A 141 36.64 -14.58 20.15
CA ASP A 141 37.87 -13.97 19.67
C ASP A 141 39.08 -14.51 20.48
N ASP A 142 38.90 -14.62 21.79
CA ASP A 142 39.92 -15.17 22.69
C ASP A 142 40.22 -16.67 22.42
N GLU A 143 39.17 -17.48 22.10
CA GLU A 143 39.31 -18.92 21.86
C GLU A 143 39.75 -19.27 20.44
N SER A 144 39.62 -18.32 19.49
CA SER A 144 39.85 -18.56 18.05
C SER A 144 41.28 -19.03 17.70
N GLU A 145 42.28 -18.71 18.54
CA GLU A 145 43.67 -19.10 18.32
C GLU A 145 43.92 -20.58 18.61
N SER A 146 43.08 -21.24 19.36
CA SER A 146 43.29 -22.60 19.85
C SER A 146 42.46 -23.68 19.14
N LEU A 147 41.47 -23.32 18.35
CA LEU A 147 40.52 -24.25 17.75
C LEU A 147 40.75 -24.47 16.25
N PRO A 148 40.40 -25.65 15.70
CA PRO A 148 40.42 -25.91 14.27
C PRO A 148 39.45 -24.97 13.51
N LEU A 149 39.85 -24.52 12.32
CA LEU A 149 39.12 -23.56 11.49
C LEU A 149 37.68 -23.97 11.23
N ASP A 150 37.44 -25.27 10.98
CA ASP A 150 36.07 -25.77 10.68
C ASP A 150 35.14 -25.67 11.90
N ILE A 151 35.66 -25.87 13.11
CA ILE A 151 34.90 -25.72 14.35
C ILE A 151 34.56 -24.25 14.54
N ILE A 152 35.55 -23.40 14.31
CA ILE A 152 35.39 -21.96 14.38
C ILE A 152 34.30 -21.51 13.38
N ARG A 153 34.39 -21.85 12.15
CA ARG A 153 33.41 -21.52 11.11
C ARG A 153 32.01 -22.00 11.46
N GLY A 154 31.86 -23.24 11.90
CA GLY A 154 30.57 -23.81 12.28
C GLY A 154 29.87 -23.05 13.41
N ARG A 155 30.66 -22.74 14.46
CA ARG A 155 30.13 -21.97 15.57
C ARG A 155 29.80 -20.53 15.17
N LEU A 156 30.63 -19.78 14.41
CA LEU A 156 30.34 -18.44 13.93
C LEU A 156 29.07 -18.43 13.08
N SER A 157 28.90 -19.42 12.21
CA SER A 157 27.68 -19.57 11.44
C SER A 157 26.44 -19.74 12.31
N ALA A 158 26.56 -20.51 13.42
CA ALA A 158 25.47 -20.69 14.38
C ALA A 158 25.14 -19.39 15.13
N LEU A 159 26.15 -18.63 15.55
CA LEU A 159 25.99 -17.34 16.21
C LEU A 159 25.33 -16.31 15.26
N LEU A 160 25.79 -16.22 14.01
CA LEU A 160 25.23 -15.31 13.01
C LEU A 160 23.78 -15.65 12.67
N ASN A 161 23.41 -16.92 12.59
CA ASN A 161 22.01 -17.32 12.44
C ASN A 161 21.14 -16.85 13.61
N GLY A 162 21.62 -17.01 14.84
CA GLY A 162 20.95 -16.51 16.05
C GLY A 162 20.81 -14.98 16.02
N PHE A 163 21.87 -14.29 15.62
CA PHE A 163 21.87 -12.83 15.50
C PHE A 163 20.89 -12.34 14.43
N SER A 164 20.88 -12.95 13.24
CA SER A 164 19.90 -12.65 12.18
C SER A 164 18.46 -12.82 12.68
N GLY A 165 18.17 -13.89 13.43
CA GLY A 165 16.88 -14.11 14.07
C GLY A 165 16.52 -13.00 15.06
N THR A 166 17.49 -12.58 15.90
CA THR A 166 17.29 -11.49 16.87
C THR A 166 17.06 -10.14 16.19
N LEU A 167 17.75 -9.85 15.08
CA LEU A 167 17.50 -8.63 14.27
C LEU A 167 16.11 -8.63 13.64
N LEU A 168 15.63 -9.79 13.18
CA LEU A 168 14.28 -9.94 12.66
C LEU A 168 13.24 -9.67 13.75
N GLU A 169 13.42 -10.25 14.93
CA GLU A 169 12.55 -10.02 16.08
C GLU A 169 12.56 -8.54 16.49
N LEU A 170 13.72 -7.91 16.55
CA LEU A 170 13.87 -6.47 16.79
C LEU A 170 13.08 -5.64 15.77
N SER A 171 13.13 -6.00 14.51
CA SER A 171 12.39 -5.31 13.44
C SER A 171 10.87 -5.43 13.63
N LEU A 172 10.37 -6.63 13.97
CA LEU A 172 8.96 -6.87 14.23
C LEU A 172 8.44 -6.11 15.45
N VAL A 173 9.19 -6.17 16.56
CA VAL A 173 8.80 -5.48 17.80
C VAL A 173 8.82 -3.96 17.61
N LYS A 174 9.78 -3.45 16.85
CA LYS A 174 9.84 -2.02 16.51
C LYS A 174 8.66 -1.58 15.66
N ALA A 175 8.29 -2.37 14.65
CA ALA A 175 7.11 -2.12 13.83
C ALA A 175 5.83 -2.12 14.69
N SER A 176 5.69 -3.08 15.61
CA SER A 176 4.55 -3.15 16.54
C SER A 176 4.51 -1.95 17.47
N ALA A 177 5.62 -1.57 18.11
CA ALA A 177 5.68 -0.42 19.01
C ALA A 177 5.33 0.90 18.28
N ARG A 178 5.78 1.08 17.03
CA ARG A 178 5.41 2.22 16.20
C ARG A 178 3.94 2.23 15.85
N LEU A 179 3.39 1.10 15.40
CA LEU A 179 1.97 0.98 15.07
C LEU A 179 1.10 1.35 16.26
N GLU A 180 1.48 0.89 17.44
CA GLU A 180 0.75 1.13 18.68
C GLU A 180 0.93 2.55 19.22
N SER A 181 1.99 3.26 18.83
CA SER A 181 2.21 4.67 19.21
C SER A 181 1.41 5.66 18.36
N ILE A 182 0.78 5.22 17.26
CA ILE A 182 -0.01 6.08 16.38
C ILE A 182 -1.33 6.45 17.06
N ILE A 183 -1.56 7.75 17.20
CA ILE A 183 -2.86 8.31 17.59
C ILE A 183 -3.57 8.74 16.32
N MET A 184 -4.75 8.17 16.09
CA MET A 184 -5.67 8.73 15.11
C MET A 184 -6.50 9.80 15.82
N GLU A 185 -6.30 11.05 15.46
CA GLU A 185 -7.16 12.13 15.90
C GLU A 185 -8.56 11.94 15.31
N GLU A 186 -9.59 12.19 16.11
CA GLU A 186 -10.96 12.15 15.63
C GLU A 186 -11.15 13.32 14.65
N VAL A 187 -11.19 13.01 13.36
CA VAL A 187 -11.43 14.02 12.33
C VAL A 187 -12.92 14.29 12.26
N MET A 188 -13.36 15.37 12.89
CA MET A 188 -14.72 15.89 12.80
C MET A 188 -14.92 16.57 11.46
N ILE A 189 -15.37 15.79 10.46
CA ILE A 189 -15.72 16.34 9.14
C ILE A 189 -17.21 16.61 9.14
N SER A 190 -17.61 17.85 8.81
CA SER A 190 -19.04 18.17 8.65
C SER A 190 -19.64 17.34 7.50
N PRO A 191 -20.94 17.01 7.51
CA PRO A 191 -21.56 16.28 6.42
C PRO A 191 -21.38 16.98 5.05
N LYS A 192 -21.32 18.30 5.04
CA LYS A 192 -21.08 19.08 3.82
C LYS A 192 -19.65 18.87 3.32
N ASP A 193 -18.65 18.98 4.19
CA ASP A 193 -17.25 18.81 3.82
C ASP A 193 -16.97 17.36 3.41
N SER A 194 -17.59 16.39 4.10
CA SER A 194 -17.52 14.97 3.73
C SER A 194 -18.03 14.72 2.31
N THR A 195 -19.14 15.38 1.94
CA THR A 195 -19.72 15.28 0.59
C THR A 195 -18.80 15.91 -0.45
N GLU A 196 -18.21 17.06 -0.14
CA GLU A 196 -17.28 17.75 -1.02
C GLU A 196 -16.00 16.93 -1.26
N VAL A 197 -15.41 16.40 -0.19
CA VAL A 197 -14.25 15.51 -0.27
C VAL A 197 -14.59 14.23 -1.05
N ALA A 198 -15.73 13.61 -0.76
CA ALA A 198 -16.17 12.42 -1.50
C ALA A 198 -16.38 12.71 -2.99
N SER A 199 -16.99 13.84 -3.35
CA SER A 199 -17.21 14.22 -4.74
C SER A 199 -15.90 14.48 -5.50
N SER A 200 -14.88 14.95 -4.80
CA SER A 200 -13.58 15.31 -5.37
C SER A 200 -12.63 14.14 -5.51
N TYR A 201 -12.63 13.21 -4.55
CA TYR A 201 -11.59 12.17 -4.45
C TYR A 201 -12.13 10.75 -4.65
N ARG A 202 -13.38 10.44 -4.37
CA ARG A 202 -13.93 9.10 -4.54
C ARG A 202 -14.21 8.79 -6.01
N MET A 203 -13.53 7.79 -6.55
CA MET A 203 -13.66 7.37 -7.95
C MET A 203 -15.05 6.81 -8.27
N ASP A 204 -15.71 6.14 -7.33
CA ASP A 204 -17.08 5.64 -7.48
C ASP A 204 -18.09 6.78 -7.69
N TRP A 205 -17.94 7.89 -6.98
CA TRP A 205 -18.77 9.09 -7.20
C TRP A 205 -18.52 9.72 -8.57
N LYS A 206 -17.25 9.79 -9.01
CA LYS A 206 -16.91 10.27 -10.36
C LYS A 206 -17.49 9.35 -11.43
N ASN A 207 -17.41 8.04 -11.23
CA ASN A 207 -17.97 7.05 -12.16
C ASN A 207 -19.50 7.14 -12.20
N ASN A 208 -20.18 7.27 -11.07
CA ASN A 208 -21.63 7.42 -11.00
C ASN A 208 -22.09 8.72 -11.69
N ARG A 209 -21.35 9.82 -11.52
CA ARG A 209 -21.63 11.07 -12.22
C ARG A 209 -21.44 10.93 -13.72
N ALA A 210 -20.38 10.24 -14.17
CA ALA A 210 -20.16 9.95 -15.58
C ALA A 210 -21.27 9.05 -16.15
N ALA A 211 -21.71 8.03 -15.40
CA ALA A 211 -22.83 7.18 -15.76
C ALA A 211 -24.14 7.98 -15.92
N LEU A 212 -24.42 8.88 -14.99
CA LEU A 212 -25.59 9.77 -15.08
C LEU A 212 -25.54 10.63 -16.35
N VAL A 213 -24.39 11.25 -16.67
CA VAL A 213 -24.21 12.03 -17.89
C VAL A 213 -24.44 11.17 -19.13
N ASN A 214 -23.98 9.91 -19.13
CA ASN A 214 -24.21 8.98 -20.24
C ASN A 214 -25.70 8.62 -20.39
N VAL A 215 -26.42 8.44 -19.30
CA VAL A 215 -27.89 8.22 -19.34
C VAL A 215 -28.60 9.44 -19.90
N TRP A 216 -28.22 10.64 -19.52
CA TRP A 216 -28.74 11.89 -20.08
C TRP A 216 -28.49 12.00 -21.58
N ARG A 217 -27.25 11.71 -22.02
CA ARG A 217 -26.92 11.72 -23.47
C ARG A 217 -27.73 10.68 -24.24
N LYS A 218 -27.92 9.48 -23.68
CA LYS A 218 -28.78 8.46 -24.30
C LYS A 218 -30.23 8.89 -24.38
N ALA A 219 -30.73 9.58 -23.37
CA ALA A 219 -32.10 10.13 -23.39
C ALA A 219 -32.27 11.24 -24.46
N ASP A 220 -31.25 12.11 -24.62
CA ASP A 220 -31.27 13.15 -25.65
C ASP A 220 -31.18 12.52 -27.04
N LEU A 221 -30.35 11.52 -27.29
CA LEU A 221 -30.30 10.77 -28.55
C LEU A 221 -31.63 10.08 -28.84
N ALA A 222 -32.19 9.38 -27.86
CA ALA A 222 -33.52 8.77 -28.03
C ALA A 222 -34.62 9.81 -28.34
N LYS A 223 -34.50 11.01 -27.79
CA LYS A 223 -35.41 12.12 -28.11
C LYS A 223 -35.21 12.67 -29.53
N GLU A 224 -33.96 12.65 -30.04
CA GLU A 224 -33.66 12.99 -31.43
C GLU A 224 -34.19 11.93 -32.40
N ASP A 225 -33.99 10.65 -32.04
CA ASP A 225 -34.53 9.51 -32.83
C ASP A 225 -36.09 9.51 -32.92
N LEU A 226 -36.77 10.22 -31.99
CA LEU A 226 -38.22 10.42 -32.03
C LEU A 226 -38.66 11.57 -32.93
N LYS A 227 -37.71 12.34 -33.48
CA LYS A 227 -38.06 13.36 -34.47
C LYS A 227 -38.35 12.66 -35.82
N SER A 228 -39.40 13.11 -36.48
CA SER A 228 -39.70 12.64 -37.82
C SER A 228 -38.74 13.26 -38.83
N ASP A 229 -38.14 12.44 -39.66
CA ASP A 229 -37.31 12.89 -40.75
C ASP A 229 -38.18 13.07 -41.99
N LEU A 230 -37.94 14.17 -42.68
CA LEU A 230 -38.65 14.51 -43.92
C LEU A 230 -37.62 14.65 -45.02
N ASP A 231 -37.58 13.65 -45.92
CA ASP A 231 -36.70 13.63 -47.07
C ASP A 231 -37.44 14.02 -48.33
N LEU A 232 -36.87 14.94 -49.12
CA LEU A 232 -37.32 15.26 -50.46
C LEU A 232 -36.51 14.44 -51.45
N VAL A 233 -37.14 13.43 -52.03
CA VAL A 233 -36.52 12.54 -53.01
C VAL A 233 -36.85 13.04 -54.39
N LEU A 234 -35.82 13.41 -55.15
CA LEU A 234 -35.92 13.76 -56.57
C LEU A 234 -35.25 12.63 -57.37
N SER A 235 -36.01 11.88 -58.13
CA SER A 235 -35.49 10.87 -59.04
C SER A 235 -35.83 11.23 -60.48
N GLY A 236 -34.84 11.11 -61.35
CA GLY A 236 -34.99 11.34 -62.76
C GLY A 236 -34.53 10.14 -63.59
N ASP A 237 -35.41 9.58 -64.39
CA ASP A 237 -35.09 8.58 -65.37
C ASP A 237 -34.97 9.28 -66.74
N LEU A 238 -33.77 9.22 -67.33
CA LEU A 238 -33.49 9.77 -68.65
C LEU A 238 -33.40 8.61 -69.67
N GLY A 239 -34.38 8.48 -70.50
CA GLY A 239 -34.36 7.52 -71.61
C GLY A 239 -33.58 8.06 -72.79
N SER A 240 -32.67 7.30 -73.36
CA SER A 240 -32.01 7.61 -74.62
C SER A 240 -32.15 6.46 -75.53
N ASP A 241 -32.71 6.66 -76.72
CA ASP A 241 -32.76 5.58 -77.75
C ASP A 241 -31.39 5.41 -78.42
N SER A 242 -31.06 4.21 -78.75
CA SER A 242 -29.72 3.62 -78.87
C SER A 242 -28.87 4.05 -80.04
N MET A 243 -29.02 5.21 -80.65
CA MET A 243 -28.23 5.61 -81.79
C MET A 243 -27.62 7.01 -81.84
N GLY A 244 -27.26 7.55 -80.72
CA GLY A 244 -26.46 8.79 -80.69
C GLY A 244 -26.23 9.36 -79.29
N ALA A 245 -24.97 9.51 -78.92
CA ALA A 245 -24.60 10.16 -77.68
C ALA A 245 -25.07 11.62 -77.69
N GLY A 246 -26.18 11.90 -76.98
CA GLY A 246 -26.62 13.25 -76.76
C GLY A 246 -28.05 13.64 -77.29
N GLN A 247 -28.81 12.71 -77.84
CA GLN A 247 -30.23 12.96 -78.13
C GLN A 247 -31.10 12.32 -77.05
N PHE A 248 -31.71 13.17 -76.23
CA PHE A 248 -32.66 12.75 -75.21
C PHE A 248 -34.06 12.93 -75.74
N GLU A 249 -34.86 11.86 -75.85
CA GLU A 249 -36.27 11.97 -76.18
C GLU A 249 -37.10 12.37 -74.97
N SER A 250 -37.90 13.44 -75.10
CA SER A 250 -38.70 13.96 -74.04
C SER A 250 -39.85 13.05 -73.60
N ASP A 251 -40.26 12.11 -74.44
CA ASP A 251 -41.40 11.21 -74.16
C ASP A 251 -41.04 10.04 -73.22
N GLU A 252 -39.73 9.72 -73.04
CA GLU A 252 -39.30 8.66 -72.17
C GLU A 252 -38.60 9.17 -70.87
N SER A 253 -38.45 10.49 -70.78
CA SER A 253 -37.83 11.10 -69.60
C SER A 253 -38.89 11.36 -68.52
N ARG A 254 -38.68 10.79 -67.35
CA ARG A 254 -39.59 10.97 -66.19
C ARG A 254 -38.86 11.55 -65.03
N ILE A 255 -39.39 12.65 -64.51
CA ILE A 255 -38.95 13.24 -63.23
C ILE A 255 -40.02 12.91 -62.19
N ARG A 256 -39.61 12.26 -61.14
CA ARG A 256 -40.44 11.98 -59.95
C ARG A 256 -39.96 12.80 -58.79
N VAL A 257 -40.88 13.51 -58.15
CA VAL A 257 -40.65 14.22 -56.92
C VAL A 257 -41.46 13.51 -55.84
N GLY A 258 -40.80 13.01 -54.88
CA GLY A 258 -41.42 12.29 -53.75
C GLY A 258 -41.03 12.97 -52.41
N ILE A 259 -41.90 12.88 -51.46
CA ILE A 259 -41.61 13.23 -50.07
C ILE A 259 -41.66 11.93 -49.29
N GLU A 260 -40.55 11.60 -48.66
CA GLU A 260 -40.44 10.46 -47.78
C GLU A 260 -40.49 10.97 -46.34
N VAL A 261 -41.46 10.49 -45.57
CA VAL A 261 -41.64 10.86 -44.16
C VAL A 261 -41.39 9.65 -43.33
N ASP A 262 -40.24 9.60 -42.66
CA ASP A 262 -39.94 8.53 -41.71
C ASP A 262 -40.50 8.94 -40.32
N THR A 263 -41.52 8.22 -39.89
CA THR A 263 -42.16 8.43 -38.59
C THR A 263 -41.66 7.36 -37.61
N PRO A 264 -41.16 7.74 -36.42
CA PRO A 264 -40.57 6.77 -35.47
C PRO A 264 -41.55 5.75 -34.92
N LEU A 265 -42.87 5.95 -35.15
CA LEU A 265 -43.93 5.01 -34.73
C LEU A 265 -43.86 3.65 -35.43
N SER A 266 -43.15 3.55 -36.56
CA SER A 266 -42.92 2.29 -37.27
C SER A 266 -41.81 1.43 -36.64
N LYS A 267 -40.86 1.99 -35.92
CA LYS A 267 -39.74 1.28 -35.30
C LYS A 267 -40.04 0.66 -33.95
N VAL A 268 -41.20 0.92 -33.36
CA VAL A 268 -41.60 0.41 -32.03
C VAL A 268 -42.25 -1.01 -32.13
N ARG A 269 -42.33 -1.61 -33.29
CA ARG A 269 -43.04 -2.88 -33.52
C ARG A 269 -42.13 -4.06 -33.95
N GLU A 270 -40.82 -3.91 -33.87
CA GLU A 270 -39.88 -5.03 -33.94
C GLU A 270 -39.10 -5.15 -32.61
#